data_3f0f9023e833085e7709e4e38f57d6ef
#
_entry.id   3f0f9023e833085e7709e4e38f57d6ef
#
_cell.length_a   1.000
_cell.length_b   1.000
_cell.length_c   1.000
_cell.angle_alpha   90.00
_cell.angle_beta   90.00
_cell.angle_gamma   90.00
#
_symmetry.space_group_name_H-M   'P 1'
#
loop_
_entity.id
_entity.type
_entity.pdbx_description
1 polymer ?
#
loop_
_entity_poly.entity_id
_entity_poly.type
_entity_poly.pdbx_seq_one_letter_code
_entity_poly.pdbx_strand_id
1 'polypeptide(L)'
;MSARAEGYADAFYAVANAEDAVAVVEDQLHAVARTLESNDALRTTLTDQAIPAETRQGIVEDLLGSRAHPVTTSLVSFVVGAGRGRELPAIIDAFVAKAADSRAEAVAEVRSAVALDDDQKTRLAAALSKETGKKITVKVTVDPSVLGGIVAQVGDTVIDGSVRRRLDQLKESV
;
A
#
# COMPACT_ATOMS: atom_id res chain seq x y z
N MET A 1 -4.93 -10.57 11.86
CA MET A 1 -4.83 -11.00 10.43
C MET A 1 -3.67 -11.99 10.30
N SER A 2 -3.67 -12.86 9.31
CA SER A 2 -2.56 -13.81 9.10
C SER A 2 -1.40 -13.08 8.41
N ALA A 3 -0.17 -13.22 8.91
CA ALA A 3 1.04 -12.65 8.28
C ALA A 3 1.18 -13.01 6.78
N ARG A 4 0.59 -14.15 6.39
CA ARG A 4 0.55 -14.58 5.01
C ARG A 4 -0.44 -13.77 4.17
N ALA A 5 -1.64 -13.49 4.69
CA ALA A 5 -2.62 -12.64 4.00
C ALA A 5 -2.09 -11.23 3.83
N GLU A 6 -1.36 -10.71 4.80
CA GLU A 6 -0.66 -9.42 4.72
C GLU A 6 0.40 -9.42 3.62
N GLY A 7 1.22 -10.49 3.52
CA GLY A 7 2.22 -10.61 2.46
C GLY A 7 1.61 -10.63 1.04
N TYR A 8 0.46 -11.31 0.86
CA TYR A 8 -0.28 -11.26 -0.41
C TYR A 8 -0.83 -9.86 -0.68
N ALA A 9 -1.41 -9.22 0.32
CA ALA A 9 -1.96 -7.88 0.20
C ALA A 9 -0.88 -6.85 -0.14
N ASP A 10 0.30 -6.97 0.45
CA ASP A 10 1.46 -6.12 0.13
C ASP A 10 1.89 -6.26 -1.33
N ALA A 11 2.02 -7.50 -1.81
CA ALA A 11 2.37 -7.77 -3.20
C ALA A 11 1.29 -7.26 -4.17
N PHE A 12 0.03 -7.48 -3.85
CA PHE A 12 -1.12 -7.04 -4.65
C PHE A 12 -1.21 -5.52 -4.72
N TYR A 13 -1.00 -4.85 -3.57
CA TYR A 13 -0.96 -3.41 -3.52
C TYR A 13 0.19 -2.84 -4.37
N ALA A 14 1.38 -3.43 -4.30
CA ALA A 14 2.51 -2.99 -5.11
C ALA A 14 2.23 -3.08 -6.61
N VAL A 15 1.62 -4.19 -7.06
CA VAL A 15 1.23 -4.37 -8.48
C VAL A 15 0.15 -3.37 -8.89
N ALA A 16 -0.92 -3.23 -8.09
CA ALA A 16 -2.01 -2.30 -8.38
C ALA A 16 -1.54 -0.83 -8.40
N ASN A 17 -0.62 -0.48 -7.51
CA ASN A 17 -0.03 0.86 -7.44
C ASN A 17 0.90 1.15 -8.62
N ALA A 18 1.66 0.17 -9.10
CA ALA A 18 2.51 0.31 -10.28
C ALA A 18 1.70 0.56 -11.56
N GLU A 19 0.48 0.04 -11.63
CA GLU A 19 -0.46 0.21 -12.75
C GLU A 19 -1.44 1.38 -12.54
N ASP A 20 -1.26 2.18 -11.47
CA ASP A 20 -2.17 3.28 -11.07
C ASP A 20 -3.65 2.84 -10.95
N ALA A 21 -3.85 1.59 -10.54
CA ALA A 21 -5.15 0.91 -10.56
C ALA A 21 -5.68 0.57 -9.14
N VAL A 22 -5.08 1.10 -8.06
CA VAL A 22 -5.42 0.72 -6.68
C VAL A 22 -6.92 0.88 -6.40
N ALA A 23 -7.52 2.02 -6.77
CA ALA A 23 -8.93 2.28 -6.49
C ALA A 23 -9.87 1.31 -7.23
N VAL A 24 -9.64 1.09 -8.52
CA VAL A 24 -10.47 0.17 -9.32
C VAL A 24 -10.29 -1.28 -8.88
N VAL A 25 -9.07 -1.69 -8.53
CA VAL A 25 -8.78 -3.03 -8.02
C VAL A 25 -9.46 -3.26 -6.66
N GLU A 26 -9.43 -2.27 -5.77
CA GLU A 26 -10.10 -2.32 -4.47
C GLU A 26 -11.61 -2.53 -4.61
N ASP A 27 -12.29 -1.72 -5.42
CA ASP A 27 -13.72 -1.83 -5.66
C ASP A 27 -14.10 -3.21 -6.23
N GLN A 28 -13.29 -3.71 -7.17
CA GLN A 28 -13.52 -5.00 -7.79
C GLN A 28 -13.22 -6.18 -6.87
N LEU A 29 -12.18 -6.13 -6.06
CA LEU A 29 -11.89 -7.14 -5.04
C LEU A 29 -13.01 -7.19 -3.99
N HIS A 30 -13.56 -6.04 -3.59
CA HIS A 30 -14.74 -5.98 -2.73
C HIS A 30 -15.96 -6.68 -3.36
N ALA A 31 -16.18 -6.47 -4.67
CA ALA A 31 -17.27 -7.16 -5.38
C ALA A 31 -17.03 -8.68 -5.45
N VAL A 32 -15.79 -9.12 -5.67
CA VAL A 32 -15.41 -10.55 -5.63
C VAL A 32 -15.67 -11.14 -4.26
N ALA A 33 -15.28 -10.48 -3.16
CA ALA A 33 -15.52 -10.96 -1.81
C ALA A 33 -17.01 -11.16 -1.54
N ARG A 34 -17.86 -10.17 -1.87
CA ARG A 34 -19.31 -10.28 -1.73
C ARG A 34 -19.92 -11.40 -2.57
N THR A 35 -19.41 -11.60 -3.78
CA THR A 35 -19.88 -12.67 -4.66
C THR A 35 -19.55 -14.04 -4.07
N LEU A 36 -18.36 -14.20 -3.51
CA LEU A 36 -17.96 -15.45 -2.84
C LEU A 36 -18.75 -15.72 -1.55
N GLU A 37 -19.13 -14.68 -0.82
CA GLU A 37 -19.97 -14.80 0.38
C GLU A 37 -21.41 -15.19 0.03
N SER A 38 -21.95 -14.65 -1.05
CA SER A 38 -23.34 -14.89 -1.47
C SER A 38 -23.53 -16.14 -2.32
N ASN A 39 -22.46 -16.76 -2.82
CA ASN A 39 -22.51 -17.91 -3.72
C ASN A 39 -21.66 -19.08 -3.22
N ASP A 40 -22.29 -19.96 -2.43
CA ASP A 40 -21.65 -21.14 -1.87
C ASP A 40 -21.12 -22.11 -2.93
N ALA A 41 -21.81 -22.26 -4.05
CA ALA A 41 -21.38 -23.13 -5.15
C ALA A 41 -20.06 -22.63 -5.76
N LEU A 42 -19.97 -21.34 -6.05
CA LEU A 42 -18.76 -20.72 -6.57
C LEU A 42 -17.61 -20.84 -5.55
N ARG A 43 -17.87 -20.51 -4.29
CA ARG A 43 -16.88 -20.62 -3.23
C ARG A 43 -16.35 -22.04 -3.11
N THR A 44 -17.24 -23.04 -3.08
CA THR A 44 -16.86 -24.46 -3.00
C THR A 44 -16.00 -24.85 -4.20
N THR A 45 -16.40 -24.51 -5.41
CA THR A 45 -15.66 -24.84 -6.63
C THR A 45 -14.25 -24.23 -6.65
N LEU A 46 -14.11 -22.96 -6.29
CA LEU A 46 -12.79 -22.28 -6.29
C LEU A 46 -11.87 -22.72 -5.14
N THR A 47 -12.43 -23.34 -4.09
CA THR A 47 -11.66 -23.82 -2.92
C THR A 47 -11.44 -25.32 -2.91
N ASP A 48 -12.06 -26.06 -3.82
CA ASP A 48 -11.92 -27.50 -3.92
C ASP A 48 -10.56 -27.86 -4.56
N GLN A 49 -9.71 -28.49 -3.79
CA GLN A 49 -8.39 -28.93 -4.25
C GLN A 49 -8.42 -30.19 -5.13
N ALA A 50 -9.56 -30.89 -5.19
CA ALA A 50 -9.74 -31.99 -6.13
C ALA A 50 -9.89 -31.50 -7.57
N ILE A 51 -10.32 -30.25 -7.78
CA ILE A 51 -10.39 -29.62 -9.09
C ILE A 51 -9.00 -29.10 -9.48
N PRO A 52 -8.50 -29.42 -10.69
CA PRO A 52 -7.21 -28.92 -11.16
C PRO A 52 -7.10 -27.40 -11.07
N ALA A 53 -5.90 -26.89 -10.73
CA ALA A 53 -5.66 -25.46 -10.57
C ALA A 53 -6.02 -24.67 -11.85
N GLU A 54 -5.64 -25.17 -13.01
CA GLU A 54 -5.94 -24.57 -14.32
C GLU A 54 -7.45 -24.42 -14.55
N THR A 55 -8.25 -25.43 -14.17
CA THR A 55 -9.72 -25.36 -14.29
C THR A 55 -10.29 -24.28 -13.38
N ARG A 56 -9.80 -24.17 -12.15
CA ARG A 56 -10.24 -23.14 -11.20
C ARG A 56 -9.84 -21.73 -11.67
N GLN A 57 -8.65 -21.59 -12.25
CA GLN A 57 -8.19 -20.32 -12.86
C GLN A 57 -9.04 -19.95 -14.06
N GLY A 58 -9.36 -20.91 -14.95
CA GLY A 58 -10.25 -20.69 -16.09
C GLY A 58 -11.63 -20.17 -15.67
N ILE A 59 -12.20 -20.70 -14.59
CA ILE A 59 -13.47 -20.18 -14.05
C ILE A 59 -13.34 -18.72 -13.60
N VAL A 60 -12.24 -18.34 -12.97
CA VAL A 60 -11.98 -16.94 -12.58
C VAL A 60 -11.84 -16.06 -13.82
N GLU A 61 -11.12 -16.50 -14.83
CA GLU A 61 -10.92 -15.77 -16.08
C GLU A 61 -12.24 -15.60 -16.88
N ASP A 62 -13.07 -16.62 -16.92
CA ASP A 62 -14.41 -16.56 -17.56
C ASP A 62 -15.35 -15.56 -16.85
N LEU A 63 -15.26 -15.48 -15.52
CA LEU A 63 -16.11 -14.60 -14.72
C LEU A 63 -15.65 -13.15 -14.74
N LEU A 64 -14.33 -12.91 -14.69
CA LEU A 64 -13.74 -11.59 -14.47
C LEU A 64 -13.08 -11.01 -15.72
N GLY A 65 -12.57 -11.84 -16.64
CA GLY A 65 -11.66 -11.44 -17.72
C GLY A 65 -12.16 -10.32 -18.63
N SER A 66 -13.47 -10.23 -18.87
CA SER A 66 -14.07 -9.15 -19.68
C SER A 66 -14.73 -8.03 -18.85
N ARG A 67 -14.82 -8.20 -17.52
CA ARG A 67 -15.60 -7.34 -16.62
C ARG A 67 -14.76 -6.65 -15.57
N ALA A 68 -13.55 -7.15 -15.31
CA ALA A 68 -12.65 -6.61 -14.30
C ALA A 68 -11.35 -6.11 -14.94
N HIS A 69 -10.64 -5.27 -14.21
CA HIS A 69 -9.31 -4.83 -14.58
C HIS A 69 -8.36 -6.05 -14.68
N PRO A 70 -7.44 -6.10 -15.66
CA PRO A 70 -6.52 -7.23 -15.81
C PRO A 70 -5.76 -7.58 -14.54
N VAL A 71 -5.34 -6.57 -13.77
CA VAL A 71 -4.70 -6.77 -12.46
C VAL A 71 -5.59 -7.54 -11.51
N THR A 72 -6.88 -7.17 -11.36
CA THR A 72 -7.82 -7.86 -10.48
C THR A 72 -7.98 -9.33 -10.87
N THR A 73 -8.18 -9.60 -12.16
CA THR A 73 -8.31 -10.96 -12.69
C THR A 73 -7.06 -11.78 -12.40
N SER A 74 -5.87 -11.23 -12.67
CA SER A 74 -4.59 -11.90 -12.43
C SER A 74 -4.36 -12.20 -10.94
N LEU A 75 -4.68 -11.26 -10.04
CA LEU A 75 -4.51 -11.43 -8.61
C LEU A 75 -5.42 -12.54 -8.05
N VAL A 76 -6.70 -12.54 -8.42
CA VAL A 76 -7.66 -13.56 -7.98
C VAL A 76 -7.29 -14.93 -8.57
N SER A 77 -6.97 -15.00 -9.86
CA SER A 77 -6.52 -16.22 -10.53
C SER A 77 -5.26 -16.81 -9.89
N PHE A 78 -4.31 -15.97 -9.52
CA PHE A 78 -3.08 -16.38 -8.83
C PHE A 78 -3.36 -17.03 -7.47
N VAL A 79 -4.22 -16.43 -6.63
CA VAL A 79 -4.56 -16.99 -5.31
C VAL A 79 -5.31 -18.33 -5.44
N VAL A 80 -6.25 -18.40 -6.39
CA VAL A 80 -7.03 -19.61 -6.67
C VAL A 80 -6.13 -20.70 -7.23
N GLY A 81 -5.25 -20.38 -8.17
CA GLY A 81 -4.25 -21.30 -8.74
C GLY A 81 -3.30 -21.86 -7.68
N ALA A 82 -2.87 -21.04 -6.75
CA ALA A 82 -2.04 -21.45 -5.62
C ALA A 82 -2.78 -22.34 -4.58
N GLY A 83 -4.07 -22.67 -4.81
CA GLY A 83 -4.88 -23.48 -3.90
C GLY A 83 -5.32 -22.74 -2.63
N ARG A 84 -5.29 -21.41 -2.64
CA ARG A 84 -5.56 -20.56 -1.47
C ARG A 84 -6.90 -19.81 -1.57
N GLY A 85 -7.82 -20.29 -2.36
CA GLY A 85 -9.15 -19.69 -2.52
C GLY A 85 -9.88 -19.42 -1.20
N ARG A 86 -9.65 -20.23 -0.17
CA ARG A 86 -10.21 -20.03 1.19
C ARG A 86 -9.65 -18.81 1.91
N GLU A 87 -8.46 -18.37 1.56
CA GLU A 87 -7.80 -17.20 2.16
C GLU A 87 -8.17 -15.89 1.43
N LEU A 88 -8.85 -15.96 0.27
CA LEU A 88 -9.22 -14.78 -0.54
C LEU A 88 -9.92 -13.69 0.27
N PRO A 89 -10.96 -13.94 1.09
CA PRO A 89 -11.58 -12.87 1.86
C PRO A 89 -10.58 -12.15 2.78
N ALA A 90 -9.76 -12.90 3.51
CA ALA A 90 -8.77 -12.32 4.41
C ALA A 90 -7.67 -11.53 3.66
N ILE A 91 -7.28 -11.97 2.46
CA ILE A 91 -6.33 -11.25 1.59
C ILE A 91 -6.96 -9.95 1.09
N ILE A 92 -8.23 -9.98 0.69
CA ILE A 92 -8.97 -8.80 0.24
C ILE A 92 -9.12 -7.78 1.36
N ASP A 93 -9.49 -8.22 2.57
CA ASP A 93 -9.59 -7.35 3.74
C ASP A 93 -8.26 -6.67 4.07
N ALA A 94 -7.15 -7.43 4.01
CA ALA A 94 -5.81 -6.89 4.22
C ALA A 94 -5.42 -5.88 3.11
N PHE A 95 -5.79 -6.14 1.85
CA PHE A 95 -5.55 -5.20 0.74
C PHE A 95 -6.32 -3.89 0.93
N VAL A 96 -7.61 -3.98 1.28
CA VAL A 96 -8.46 -2.81 1.53
C VAL A 96 -7.92 -1.98 2.69
N ALA A 97 -7.51 -2.62 3.79
CA ALA A 97 -6.89 -1.95 4.92
C ALA A 97 -5.61 -1.21 4.51
N LYS A 98 -4.75 -1.85 3.71
CA LYS A 98 -3.53 -1.23 3.19
C LYS A 98 -3.80 -0.07 2.24
N ALA A 99 -4.76 -0.21 1.33
CA ALA A 99 -5.18 0.87 0.42
C ALA A 99 -5.74 2.07 1.19
N ALA A 100 -6.52 1.83 2.24
CA ALA A 100 -7.03 2.88 3.12
C ALA A 100 -5.90 3.59 3.89
N ASP A 101 -4.94 2.83 4.44
CA ASP A 101 -3.78 3.39 5.15
C ASP A 101 -2.89 4.23 4.24
N SER A 102 -2.70 3.80 2.99
CA SER A 102 -1.93 4.55 2.00
C SER A 102 -2.60 5.85 1.54
N ARG A 103 -3.94 5.91 1.59
CA ARG A 103 -4.73 7.13 1.30
C ARG A 103 -4.83 8.05 2.51
N ALA A 104 -4.49 7.59 3.71
CA ALA A 104 -4.52 8.42 4.89
C ALA A 104 -3.57 9.60 4.69
N GLU A 105 -4.13 10.82 4.77
CA GLU A 105 -3.33 12.03 4.79
C GLU A 105 -2.58 12.09 6.13
N ALA A 106 -1.27 12.21 6.07
CA ALA A 106 -0.45 12.42 7.24
C ALA A 106 0.06 13.86 7.23
N VAL A 107 0.08 14.48 8.41
CA VAL A 107 0.71 15.79 8.59
C VAL A 107 2.16 15.57 8.99
N ALA A 108 3.09 16.11 8.19
CA ALA A 108 4.48 16.20 8.56
C ALA A 108 4.73 17.53 9.30
N GLU A 109 5.06 17.44 10.57
CA GLU A 109 5.59 18.59 11.31
C GLU A 109 7.06 18.76 10.98
N VAL A 110 7.39 19.86 10.30
CA VAL A 110 8.74 20.15 9.81
C VAL A 110 9.32 21.33 10.58
N ARG A 111 10.44 21.11 11.24
CA ARG A 111 11.24 22.19 11.85
C ARG A 111 12.41 22.53 10.95
N SER A 112 12.56 23.81 10.65
CA SER A 112 13.64 24.35 9.82
C SER A 112 14.21 25.61 10.46
N ALA A 113 15.52 25.82 10.31
CA ALA A 113 16.20 27.03 10.78
C ALA A 113 15.71 28.31 10.07
N VAL A 114 15.17 28.18 8.86
CA VAL A 114 14.67 29.28 8.02
C VAL A 114 13.28 28.95 7.48
N ALA A 115 12.51 29.99 7.13
CA ALA A 115 11.22 29.78 6.47
C ALA A 115 11.41 29.10 5.11
N LEU A 116 10.58 28.12 4.81
CA LEU A 116 10.53 27.45 3.51
C LEU A 116 9.53 28.17 2.61
N ASP A 117 9.91 28.37 1.36
CA ASP A 117 8.98 28.85 0.32
C ASP A 117 8.01 27.72 -0.11
N ASP A 118 7.01 28.06 -0.93
CA ASP A 118 5.96 27.11 -1.32
C ASP A 118 6.49 26.01 -2.26
N ASP A 119 7.48 26.32 -3.08
CA ASP A 119 8.18 25.34 -3.92
C ASP A 119 8.95 24.32 -3.07
N GLN A 120 9.67 24.79 -2.06
CA GLN A 120 10.40 23.94 -1.12
C GLN A 120 9.46 23.06 -0.30
N LYS A 121 8.32 23.60 0.16
CA LYS A 121 7.29 22.81 0.86
C LYS A 121 6.71 21.73 -0.06
N THR A 122 6.43 22.03 -1.32
CA THR A 122 5.90 21.10 -2.30
C THR A 122 6.88 19.96 -2.59
N ARG A 123 8.15 20.27 -2.82
CA ARG A 123 9.21 19.27 -3.03
C ARG A 123 9.41 18.40 -1.80
N LEU A 124 9.38 18.99 -0.62
CA LEU A 124 9.49 18.25 0.65
C LEU A 124 8.30 17.31 0.86
N ALA A 125 7.07 17.80 0.62
CA ALA A 125 5.87 16.97 0.67
C ALA A 125 5.95 15.77 -0.29
N ALA A 126 6.41 15.99 -1.52
CA ALA A 126 6.59 14.94 -2.51
C ALA A 126 7.66 13.90 -2.08
N ALA A 127 8.79 14.37 -1.54
CA ALA A 127 9.85 13.49 -1.05
C ALA A 127 9.38 12.64 0.14
N LEU A 128 8.73 13.26 1.13
CA LEU A 128 8.17 12.57 2.29
C LEU A 128 7.05 11.60 1.89
N SER A 129 6.21 11.96 0.93
CA SER A 129 5.16 11.08 0.40
C SER A 129 5.76 9.84 -0.27
N LYS A 130 6.85 10.00 -1.02
CA LYS A 130 7.57 8.89 -1.66
C LYS A 130 8.20 7.95 -0.63
N GLU A 131 8.75 8.50 0.45
CA GLU A 131 9.42 7.72 1.50
C GLU A 131 8.41 6.99 2.40
N THR A 132 7.28 7.63 2.72
CA THR A 132 6.28 7.09 3.67
C THR A 132 5.15 6.32 2.99
N GLY A 133 4.97 6.46 1.67
CA GLY A 133 3.84 5.92 0.92
C GLY A 133 2.49 6.59 1.22
N LYS A 134 2.49 7.73 1.95
CA LYS A 134 1.30 8.46 2.37
C LYS A 134 1.25 9.83 1.69
N LYS A 135 0.05 10.37 1.49
CA LYS A 135 -0.09 11.76 1.05
C LYS A 135 0.25 12.70 2.20
N ILE A 136 1.34 13.44 2.08
CA ILE A 136 1.88 14.28 3.14
C ILE A 136 1.50 15.74 2.95
N THR A 137 0.90 16.33 3.99
CA THR A 137 0.74 17.78 4.13
C THR A 137 1.82 18.30 5.06
N VAL A 138 2.67 19.21 4.58
CA VAL A 138 3.80 19.76 5.35
C VAL A 138 3.36 20.98 6.15
N LYS A 139 3.56 20.93 7.46
CA LYS A 139 3.39 22.07 8.37
C LYS A 139 4.78 22.52 8.87
N VAL A 140 5.22 23.69 8.42
CA VAL A 140 6.56 24.21 8.75
C VAL A 140 6.51 25.08 9.98
N THR A 141 7.41 24.80 10.92
CA THR A 141 7.72 25.66 12.09
C THR A 141 9.16 26.11 11.97
N VAL A 142 9.39 27.42 12.05
CA VAL A 142 10.75 27.97 12.06
C VAL A 142 11.31 27.82 13.47
N ASP A 143 12.39 27.06 13.59
CA ASP A 143 13.06 26.77 14.86
C ASP A 143 14.57 27.04 14.70
N PRO A 144 15.07 28.17 15.25
CA PRO A 144 16.48 28.53 15.15
C PRO A 144 17.42 27.55 15.85
N SER A 145 16.91 26.65 16.71
CA SER A 145 17.73 25.63 17.38
C SER A 145 18.15 24.50 16.43
N VAL A 146 17.51 24.38 15.26
CA VAL A 146 17.91 23.44 14.20
C VAL A 146 19.18 23.96 13.53
N LEU A 147 20.31 23.31 13.77
CA LEU A 147 21.62 23.64 13.18
C LEU A 147 21.69 23.23 11.71
N GLY A 148 21.04 24.01 10.86
CA GLY A 148 20.99 23.77 9.41
C GLY A 148 20.23 22.50 9.01
N GLY A 149 19.60 22.51 7.86
CA GLY A 149 18.78 21.39 7.38
C GLY A 149 17.35 21.40 7.92
N ILE A 150 16.73 20.24 7.88
CA ILE A 150 15.30 20.06 8.18
C ILE A 150 15.13 18.83 9.06
N VAL A 151 14.30 18.96 10.08
CA VAL A 151 13.81 17.83 10.88
C VAL A 151 12.33 17.67 10.60
N ALA A 152 11.93 16.54 10.02
CA ALA A 152 10.54 16.22 9.71
C ALA A 152 10.03 15.09 10.61
N GLN A 153 8.88 15.25 11.21
CA GLN A 153 8.18 14.22 11.98
C GLN A 153 6.88 13.88 11.26
N VAL A 154 6.70 12.61 10.92
CA VAL A 154 5.48 12.08 10.31
C VAL A 154 4.91 11.01 11.22
N GLY A 155 3.89 11.35 11.99
CA GLY A 155 3.40 10.48 13.08
C GLY A 155 4.51 10.15 14.08
N ASP A 156 4.79 8.86 14.27
CA ASP A 156 5.84 8.38 15.19
C ASP A 156 7.24 8.31 14.55
N THR A 157 7.35 8.60 13.23
CA THR A 157 8.61 8.53 12.50
C THR A 157 9.27 9.91 12.41
N VAL A 158 10.51 10.00 12.90
CA VAL A 158 11.33 11.22 12.79
C VAL A 158 12.40 11.03 11.72
N ILE A 159 12.37 11.91 10.70
CA ILE A 159 13.35 11.97 9.63
C ILE A 159 14.20 13.22 9.87
N ASP A 160 15.41 13.03 10.38
CA ASP A 160 16.34 14.11 10.71
C ASP A 160 17.40 14.25 9.62
N GLY A 161 17.26 15.28 8.79
CA GLY A 161 18.19 15.67 7.73
C GLY A 161 19.11 16.83 8.15
N SER A 162 19.22 17.13 9.44
CA SER A 162 20.07 18.23 9.92
C SER A 162 21.57 17.96 9.74
N VAL A 163 22.33 19.05 9.61
CA VAL A 163 23.80 18.98 9.54
C VAL A 163 24.38 18.37 10.84
N ARG A 164 23.73 18.55 11.95
CA ARG A 164 24.13 17.99 13.23
C ARG A 164 24.20 16.46 13.18
N ARG A 165 23.16 15.80 12.66
CA ARG A 165 23.15 14.34 12.54
C ARG A 165 24.22 13.83 11.57
N ARG A 166 24.49 14.55 10.48
CA ARG A 166 25.58 14.20 9.55
C ARG A 166 26.96 14.29 10.20
N LEU A 167 27.18 15.30 11.08
CA LEU A 167 28.44 15.45 11.83
C LEU A 167 28.57 14.36 12.90
N ASP A 168 27.49 13.99 13.57
CA ASP A 168 27.52 12.92 14.57
C ASP A 168 27.81 11.57 13.92
N GLN A 169 27.21 11.27 12.77
CA GLN A 169 27.52 10.07 11.98
C GLN A 169 28.98 10.01 11.51
N LEU A 170 29.58 11.16 11.15
CA LEU A 170 31.00 11.23 10.79
C LEU A 170 31.93 10.98 11.98
N LYS A 171 31.52 11.38 13.19
CA LYS A 171 32.29 11.12 14.41
C LYS A 171 32.26 9.65 14.84
N GLU A 172 31.16 8.95 14.58
CA GLU A 172 31.01 7.52 14.89
C GLU A 172 31.71 6.61 13.87
N SER A 173 32.08 7.15 12.69
CA SER A 173 32.76 6.41 11.61
C SER A 173 34.29 6.56 11.60
N VAL A 174 34.85 7.30 12.56
CA VAL A 174 36.30 7.50 12.80
C VAL A 174 36.69 6.85 14.11
#